data_606191cf2c9b81d53c545f0bcfca33f0
#
_entry.id   606191cf2c9b81d53c545f0bcfca33f0
#
_cell.length_a   1.000
_cell.length_b   1.000
_cell.length_c   1.000
_cell.angle_alpha   90.00
_cell.angle_beta   90.00
_cell.angle_gamma   90.00
#
_symmetry.space_group_name_H-M   'P 1'
#
loop_
_entity.id
_entity.type
_entity.pdbx_description
1 polymer ?
#
loop_
_entity_poly.entity_id
_entity_poly.type
_entity_poly.pdbx_seq_one_letter_code
_entity_poly.pdbx_strand_id
1 'polypeptide(L)'
;YKKILLLLSVNFWEDYNSTVIIIGHPSFNGKIDANRFVLDYIKAKEQNMNGFTASIDGEFLIVDFNKLSDEITIINSRFASPVVFYAVVQRRFILSTTYALLFKYLLRNKLAKMLPDKAYELLSFRRLFGTDTYDDKSKYLESASKLSLGSKLKIEQYWVPDIYSNNSSLNDNAHTLVELLKNSIMYKTSDNKRYGIMQSGGLDTRMILSGFDNTPHAFNITYEKNREYKIAKKLVDYKNGDFSWIQVKNGQYSDFFDYGTQVTGGMFQNSSLFYGHRDIIKESSDVLFSGYGLDYFFQGMYLPSKMYSILGESVPWYKTLGKFNKEMVSYFIENISYQTKGFELDDIMNSGQISRKNDLIYSSIKDQFLEAKKYSDDIYDIYEHMSLGNLSRHYTYTGQLSLMELSEYRTISYTNSILDFYYNLPLKHRFDA
;
A
#
# COMPACT_ATOMS: atom_id res chain seq x y z
N TYR A 1 -20.40 10.20 17.21
CA TYR A 1 -19.50 9.60 16.20
C TYR A 1 -18.12 10.23 16.37
N LYS A 2 -17.10 9.48 16.84
CA LYS A 2 -15.70 9.92 16.73
C LYS A 2 -15.38 9.99 15.23
N LYS A 3 -14.97 11.17 14.75
CA LYS A 3 -14.42 11.31 13.39
C LYS A 3 -13.13 10.54 13.35
N ILE A 4 -13.05 9.52 12.50
CA ILE A 4 -11.78 8.90 12.14
C ILE A 4 -11.16 9.84 11.11
N LEU A 5 -10.03 10.40 11.47
CA LEU A 5 -9.27 11.29 10.62
C LEU A 5 -7.94 10.60 10.35
N LEU A 6 -7.81 9.97 9.19
CA LEU A 6 -6.49 9.69 8.67
C LEU A 6 -5.80 11.03 8.43
N LEU A 7 -4.59 11.19 8.96
CA LEU A 7 -3.84 12.44 8.83
C LEU A 7 -3.20 12.52 7.45
N LEU A 8 -4.05 12.70 6.46
CA LEU A 8 -3.63 13.05 5.11
C LEU A 8 -3.65 14.57 4.97
N SER A 9 -2.59 15.13 4.42
CA SER A 9 -2.59 16.53 4.03
C SER A 9 -3.66 16.74 2.96
N VAL A 10 -4.50 17.74 3.13
CA VAL A 10 -5.51 18.11 2.13
C VAL A 10 -5.25 19.55 1.73
N ASN A 11 -4.95 19.75 0.46
CA ASN A 11 -4.76 21.05 -0.14
C ASN A 11 -5.90 21.32 -1.11
N PHE A 12 -6.42 22.51 -1.07
CA PHE A 12 -7.56 22.94 -1.87
C PHE A 12 -7.17 24.18 -2.67
N TRP A 13 -7.49 24.16 -3.95
CA TRP A 13 -7.34 25.29 -4.85
C TRP A 13 -8.59 25.46 -5.70
N GLU A 14 -8.99 26.69 -5.94
CA GLU A 14 -10.20 26.98 -6.71
C GLU A 14 -10.02 28.27 -7.51
N ASP A 15 -10.46 28.22 -8.76
CA ASP A 15 -10.65 29.38 -9.60
C ASP A 15 -12.04 29.36 -10.29
N TYR A 16 -12.22 30.23 -11.29
CA TYR A 16 -13.47 30.30 -12.04
C TYR A 16 -13.76 29.00 -12.81
N ASN A 17 -12.74 28.32 -13.30
CA ASN A 17 -12.87 27.18 -14.21
C ASN A 17 -12.77 25.82 -13.52
N SER A 18 -12.05 25.73 -12.41
CA SER A 18 -11.71 24.44 -11.76
C SER A 18 -11.69 24.52 -10.25
N THR A 19 -11.99 23.37 -9.64
CA THR A 19 -11.71 23.10 -8.23
C THR A 19 -10.79 21.89 -8.16
N VAL A 20 -9.60 22.03 -7.56
CA VAL A 20 -8.60 20.98 -7.41
C VAL A 20 -8.40 20.67 -5.94
N ILE A 21 -8.58 19.41 -5.57
CA ILE A 21 -8.32 18.88 -4.24
C ILE A 21 -7.16 17.90 -4.35
N ILE A 22 -6.12 18.12 -3.55
CA ILE A 22 -4.96 17.23 -3.46
C ILE A 22 -4.93 16.64 -2.07
N ILE A 23 -5.00 15.31 -1.99
CA ILE A 23 -4.89 14.55 -0.75
C ILE A 23 -3.55 13.83 -0.76
N GLY A 24 -2.79 13.94 0.35
CA GLY A 24 -1.45 13.39 0.48
C GLY A 24 -0.36 14.38 0.14
N HIS A 25 0.80 13.89 -0.27
CA HIS A 25 2.02 14.69 -0.45
C HIS A 25 2.69 14.33 -1.79
N PRO A 26 2.08 14.75 -2.92
CA PRO A 26 2.73 14.56 -4.21
C PRO A 26 4.06 15.30 -4.25
N SER A 27 5.05 14.66 -4.83
CA SER A 27 6.35 15.25 -5.12
C SER A 27 6.49 15.45 -6.62
N PHE A 28 6.97 16.61 -7.02
CA PHE A 28 7.28 16.93 -8.40
C PHE A 28 8.65 17.60 -8.46
N ASN A 29 9.50 17.16 -9.40
CA ASN A 29 10.90 17.61 -9.48
C ASN A 29 11.67 17.46 -8.15
N GLY A 30 11.43 16.38 -7.41
CA GLY A 30 12.11 16.07 -6.16
C GLY A 30 11.76 16.97 -4.97
N LYS A 31 10.60 17.66 -4.99
CA LYS A 31 10.15 18.55 -3.90
C LYS A 31 8.70 18.28 -3.53
N ILE A 32 8.42 18.33 -2.24
CA ILE A 32 7.07 18.36 -1.68
C ILE A 32 6.74 19.83 -1.36
N ASP A 33 5.97 20.45 -2.23
CA ASP A 33 5.46 21.81 -2.08
C ASP A 33 4.07 21.88 -2.69
N ALA A 34 3.05 21.86 -1.84
CA ALA A 34 1.66 21.76 -2.27
C ALA A 34 1.24 22.97 -3.13
N ASN A 35 1.67 24.17 -2.80
CA ASN A 35 1.31 25.38 -3.55
C ASN A 35 1.96 25.37 -4.93
N ARG A 36 3.23 25.06 -4.99
CA ARG A 36 3.97 24.92 -6.25
C ARG A 36 3.40 23.81 -7.11
N PHE A 37 3.08 22.66 -6.49
CA PHE A 37 2.52 21.52 -7.20
C PHE A 37 1.20 21.86 -7.89
N VAL A 38 0.28 22.57 -7.23
CA VAL A 38 -0.99 22.99 -7.84
C VAL A 38 -0.74 23.86 -9.07
N LEU A 39 0.18 24.83 -9.00
CA LEU A 39 0.50 25.67 -10.14
C LEU A 39 1.08 24.87 -11.31
N ASP A 40 1.98 23.92 -11.03
CA ASP A 40 2.55 23.05 -12.04
C ASP A 40 1.48 22.11 -12.63
N TYR A 41 0.54 21.62 -11.82
CA TYR A 41 -0.61 20.83 -12.26
C TYR A 41 -1.52 21.61 -13.23
N ILE A 42 -1.92 22.84 -12.87
CA ILE A 42 -2.74 23.69 -13.73
C ILE A 42 -2.06 23.97 -15.06
N LYS A 43 -0.75 24.31 -15.01
CA LYS A 43 0.04 24.51 -16.23
C LYS A 43 0.12 23.24 -17.10
N ALA A 44 0.25 22.09 -16.49
CA ALA A 44 0.31 20.81 -17.20
C ALA A 44 -1.01 20.47 -17.92
N LYS A 45 -2.16 20.88 -17.37
CA LYS A 45 -3.48 20.73 -18.05
C LYS A 45 -3.50 21.38 -19.42
N GLU A 46 -2.79 22.50 -19.60
CA GLU A 46 -2.75 23.25 -20.84
C GLU A 46 -1.67 22.73 -21.82
N GLN A 47 -0.61 22.10 -21.30
CA GLN A 47 0.57 21.76 -22.09
C GLN A 47 0.74 20.25 -22.34
N ASN A 48 0.94 19.46 -21.30
CA ASN A 48 1.24 18.02 -21.38
C ASN A 48 0.83 17.30 -20.09
N MET A 49 -0.44 17.00 -19.96
CA MET A 49 -0.96 16.33 -18.77
C MET A 49 -0.40 14.89 -18.59
N ASN A 50 -0.21 14.14 -19.67
CA ASN A 50 0.25 12.76 -19.59
C ASN A 50 1.70 12.68 -19.08
N GLY A 51 2.60 13.50 -19.63
CA GLY A 51 3.99 13.56 -19.17
C GLY A 51 4.09 14.03 -17.71
N PHE A 52 3.31 15.03 -17.33
CA PHE A 52 3.23 15.49 -15.95
C PHE A 52 2.75 14.39 -15.01
N THR A 53 1.63 13.73 -15.31
CA THR A 53 1.07 12.66 -14.48
C THR A 53 2.06 11.51 -14.26
N ALA A 54 2.77 11.10 -15.31
CA ALA A 54 3.78 10.04 -15.23
C ALA A 54 4.98 10.41 -14.34
N SER A 55 5.26 11.71 -14.19
CA SER A 55 6.41 12.25 -13.41
C SER A 55 6.08 12.59 -11.96
N ILE A 56 4.79 12.56 -11.56
CA ILE A 56 4.42 12.79 -10.15
C ILE A 56 4.86 11.58 -9.31
N ASP A 57 5.54 11.85 -8.22
CA ASP A 57 5.98 10.84 -7.25
C ASP A 57 5.27 11.00 -5.89
N GLY A 58 5.36 9.98 -5.05
CA GLY A 58 4.82 9.97 -3.70
C GLY A 58 3.42 9.37 -3.57
N GLU A 59 2.83 9.55 -2.39
CA GLU A 59 1.49 9.08 -2.07
C GLU A 59 0.49 10.23 -2.22
N PHE A 60 -0.40 10.12 -3.20
CA PHE A 60 -1.34 11.21 -3.49
C PHE A 60 -2.64 10.73 -4.16
N LEU A 61 -3.64 11.57 -4.02
CA LEU A 61 -4.88 11.56 -4.78
C LEU A 61 -5.19 12.99 -5.22
N ILE A 62 -5.38 13.19 -6.50
CA ILE A 62 -5.83 14.45 -7.09
C ILE A 62 -7.28 14.28 -7.52
N VAL A 63 -8.16 15.20 -7.11
CA VAL A 63 -9.53 15.31 -7.59
C VAL A 63 -9.68 16.68 -8.22
N ASP A 64 -9.91 16.72 -9.51
CA ASP A 64 -10.08 17.93 -10.30
C ASP A 64 -11.48 18.00 -10.87
N PHE A 65 -12.24 19.00 -10.49
CA PHE A 65 -13.55 19.27 -11.01
C PHE A 65 -13.50 20.47 -11.98
N ASN A 66 -13.75 20.21 -13.24
CA ASN A 66 -13.87 21.25 -14.27
C ASN A 66 -15.31 21.79 -14.26
N LYS A 67 -15.48 23.05 -13.83
CA LYS A 67 -16.78 23.72 -13.70
C LYS A 67 -17.43 24.08 -15.03
N LEU A 68 -16.63 24.18 -16.10
CA LEU A 68 -17.14 24.55 -17.44
C LEU A 68 -17.73 23.35 -18.18
N SER A 69 -17.05 22.18 -18.09
CA SER A 69 -17.50 20.94 -18.74
C SER A 69 -18.29 20.00 -17.84
N ASP A 70 -18.40 20.30 -16.54
CA ASP A 70 -19.00 19.45 -15.51
C ASP A 70 -18.31 18.06 -15.44
N GLU A 71 -16.99 18.03 -15.68
CA GLU A 71 -16.19 16.83 -15.68
C GLU A 71 -15.36 16.71 -14.40
N ILE A 72 -15.23 15.46 -13.91
CA ILE A 72 -14.36 15.12 -12.78
C ILE A 72 -13.20 14.28 -13.30
N THR A 73 -11.99 14.68 -12.98
CA THR A 73 -10.79 13.87 -13.19
C THR A 73 -10.20 13.47 -11.84
N ILE A 74 -9.90 12.18 -11.66
CA ILE A 74 -9.28 11.64 -10.46
C ILE A 74 -8.00 10.94 -10.87
N ILE A 75 -6.89 11.28 -10.20
CA ILE A 75 -5.57 10.67 -10.44
C ILE A 75 -5.03 10.20 -9.11
N ASN A 76 -4.70 8.91 -9.00
CA ASN A 76 -4.03 8.35 -7.83
C ASN A 76 -2.56 8.01 -8.13
N SER A 77 -1.79 7.76 -7.07
CA SER A 77 -0.37 7.40 -7.17
C SER A 77 -0.14 6.01 -7.76
N ARG A 78 1.09 5.71 -8.19
CA ARG A 78 1.51 4.37 -8.65
C ARG A 78 1.32 3.28 -7.59
N PHE A 79 1.19 3.63 -6.33
CA PHE A 79 0.97 2.72 -5.21
C PHE A 79 -0.49 2.68 -4.73
N ALA A 80 -1.39 3.45 -5.38
CA ALA A 80 -2.77 3.68 -4.95
C ALA A 80 -2.88 4.02 -3.45
N SER A 81 -1.93 4.78 -2.92
CA SER A 81 -1.93 5.30 -1.56
C SER A 81 -2.13 6.83 -1.61
N PRO A 82 -3.17 7.36 -0.97
CA PRO A 82 -4.23 6.66 -0.23
C PRO A 82 -5.14 5.83 -1.12
N VAL A 83 -5.75 4.79 -0.54
CA VAL A 83 -6.76 3.97 -1.22
C VAL A 83 -7.98 4.78 -1.60
N VAL A 84 -8.58 4.45 -2.73
CA VAL A 84 -9.78 5.13 -3.24
C VAL A 84 -10.84 4.11 -3.62
N PHE A 85 -12.04 4.34 -3.14
CA PHE A 85 -13.23 3.60 -3.50
C PHE A 85 -14.23 4.53 -4.17
N TYR A 86 -14.92 4.04 -5.18
CA TYR A 86 -15.94 4.82 -5.88
C TYR A 86 -17.16 3.95 -6.22
N ALA A 87 -18.29 4.63 -6.44
CA ALA A 87 -19.50 4.01 -6.95
C ALA A 87 -20.21 4.98 -7.93
N VAL A 88 -20.80 4.41 -8.97
CA VAL A 88 -21.70 5.15 -9.88
C VAL A 88 -23.09 4.54 -9.75
N VAL A 89 -24.00 5.24 -9.11
CA VAL A 89 -25.36 4.77 -8.83
C VAL A 89 -26.37 5.86 -9.07
N GLN A 90 -27.45 5.56 -9.81
CA GLN A 90 -28.54 6.51 -10.10
C GLN A 90 -28.04 7.88 -10.62
N ARG A 91 -27.07 7.90 -11.53
CA ARG A 91 -26.39 9.08 -12.08
C ARG A 91 -25.61 9.91 -11.03
N ARG A 92 -25.31 9.34 -9.88
CA ARG A 92 -24.46 9.95 -8.86
C ARG A 92 -23.11 9.26 -8.85
N PHE A 93 -22.05 10.04 -8.82
CA PHE A 93 -20.69 9.58 -8.56
C PHE A 93 -20.36 9.84 -7.09
N ILE A 94 -19.87 8.82 -6.43
CA ILE A 94 -19.52 8.89 -5.00
C ILE A 94 -18.11 8.37 -4.87
N LEU A 95 -17.26 9.15 -4.20
CA LEU A 95 -15.85 8.84 -3.95
C LEU A 95 -15.57 8.84 -2.46
N SER A 96 -14.72 7.93 -2.01
CA SER A 96 -14.26 7.89 -0.62
C SER A 96 -12.88 7.25 -0.52
N THR A 97 -12.04 7.75 0.39
CA THR A 97 -10.80 7.09 0.80
C THR A 97 -11.02 6.05 1.91
N THR A 98 -12.26 5.90 2.37
CA THR A 98 -12.65 4.93 3.40
C THR A 98 -13.86 4.13 2.93
N TYR A 99 -13.67 2.83 2.69
CA TYR A 99 -14.74 1.95 2.20
C TYR A 99 -15.97 1.95 3.11
N ALA A 100 -15.78 1.87 4.42
CA ALA A 100 -16.90 1.84 5.36
C ALA A 100 -17.86 3.05 5.25
N LEU A 101 -17.35 4.23 4.91
CA LEU A 101 -18.20 5.42 4.71
C LEU A 101 -19.01 5.31 3.43
N LEU A 102 -18.39 4.88 2.33
CA LEU A 102 -19.08 4.65 1.07
C LEU A 102 -20.15 3.58 1.21
N PHE A 103 -19.78 2.42 1.74
CA PHE A 103 -20.70 1.29 1.94
C PHE A 103 -21.89 1.66 2.85
N LYS A 104 -21.64 2.33 3.98
CA LYS A 104 -22.69 2.80 4.88
C LYS A 104 -23.66 3.75 4.19
N TYR A 105 -23.16 4.65 3.33
CA TYR A 105 -24.01 5.53 2.55
C TYR A 105 -24.89 4.73 1.57
N LEU A 106 -24.28 3.81 0.83
CA LEU A 106 -24.99 2.99 -0.18
C LEU A 106 -26.07 2.11 0.46
N LEU A 107 -25.77 1.45 1.58
CA LEU A 107 -26.72 0.60 2.29
C LEU A 107 -27.89 1.40 2.86
N ARG A 108 -27.62 2.52 3.53
CA ARG A 108 -28.68 3.38 4.12
C ARG A 108 -29.66 3.90 3.08
N ASN A 109 -29.18 4.14 1.86
CA ASN A 109 -29.98 4.61 0.75
C ASN A 109 -30.53 3.46 -0.12
N LYS A 110 -30.32 2.20 0.27
CA LYS A 110 -30.74 0.99 -0.48
C LYS A 110 -30.21 0.97 -1.93
N LEU A 111 -29.00 1.49 -2.13
CA LEU A 111 -28.34 1.61 -3.44
C LEU A 111 -27.43 0.44 -3.77
N ALA A 112 -27.02 -0.38 -2.80
CA ALA A 112 -26.16 -1.53 -2.99
C ALA A 112 -26.62 -2.73 -2.17
N LYS A 113 -26.15 -3.92 -2.56
CA LYS A 113 -26.35 -5.18 -1.85
C LYS A 113 -25.00 -5.73 -1.44
N MET A 114 -24.93 -6.27 -0.22
CA MET A 114 -23.74 -6.98 0.25
C MET A 114 -23.51 -8.26 -0.53
N LEU A 115 -22.26 -8.58 -0.79
CA LEU A 115 -21.77 -9.81 -1.43
C LEU A 115 -21.07 -10.69 -0.39
N PRO A 116 -21.79 -11.59 0.30
CA PRO A 116 -21.20 -12.43 1.36
C PRO A 116 -20.02 -13.28 0.87
N ASP A 117 -20.04 -13.70 -0.41
CA ASP A 117 -18.97 -14.51 -0.99
C ASP A 117 -17.59 -13.82 -0.95
N LYS A 118 -17.55 -12.47 -0.96
CA LYS A 118 -16.31 -11.71 -0.83
C LYS A 118 -15.68 -11.78 0.56
N ALA A 119 -16.45 -12.14 1.58
CA ALA A 119 -15.91 -12.41 2.91
C ALA A 119 -14.98 -13.63 2.91
N TYR A 120 -15.28 -14.65 2.11
CA TYR A 120 -14.42 -15.82 2.01
C TYR A 120 -13.08 -15.53 1.35
N GLU A 121 -13.08 -14.68 0.32
CA GLU A 121 -11.85 -14.21 -0.31
C GLU A 121 -10.96 -13.48 0.72
N LEU A 122 -11.53 -12.58 1.51
CA LEU A 122 -10.80 -11.91 2.59
C LEU A 122 -10.26 -12.90 3.63
N LEU A 123 -11.06 -13.85 4.09
CA LEU A 123 -10.66 -14.80 5.11
C LEU A 123 -9.57 -15.75 4.59
N SER A 124 -9.59 -16.09 3.29
CA SER A 124 -8.57 -16.93 2.67
C SER A 124 -7.25 -16.19 2.43
N PHE A 125 -7.30 -14.92 2.01
CA PHE A 125 -6.13 -14.18 1.51
C PHE A 125 -5.83 -12.90 2.29
N ARG A 126 -6.61 -12.55 3.30
CA ARG A 126 -6.54 -11.28 4.06
C ARG A 126 -6.65 -10.04 3.18
N ARG A 127 -7.14 -10.20 1.96
CA ARG A 127 -7.37 -9.13 0.96
C ARG A 127 -8.45 -9.56 -0.04
N LEU A 128 -8.99 -8.58 -0.75
CA LEU A 128 -9.76 -8.81 -1.97
C LEU A 128 -8.88 -8.53 -3.18
N PHE A 129 -9.13 -9.25 -4.27
CA PHE A 129 -8.38 -9.08 -5.51
C PHE A 129 -9.14 -8.17 -6.50
N GLY A 130 -8.40 -7.60 -7.47
CA GLY A 130 -8.93 -6.72 -8.50
C GLY A 130 -9.58 -5.47 -7.94
N THR A 131 -10.66 -5.05 -8.57
CA THR A 131 -11.42 -3.83 -8.20
C THR A 131 -12.59 -4.10 -7.25
N ASP A 132 -12.83 -5.34 -6.86
CA ASP A 132 -14.00 -5.72 -6.08
C ASP A 132 -13.97 -5.21 -4.64
N THR A 133 -15.16 -5.04 -4.09
CA THR A 133 -15.43 -4.72 -2.68
C THR A 133 -16.45 -5.71 -2.11
N TYR A 134 -16.98 -5.45 -0.91
CA TYR A 134 -18.01 -6.30 -0.30
C TYR A 134 -19.42 -6.05 -0.84
N ASP A 135 -19.60 -5.11 -1.75
CA ASP A 135 -20.90 -4.82 -2.34
C ASP A 135 -20.86 -4.83 -3.87
N ASP A 136 -22.05 -4.86 -4.48
CA ASP A 136 -22.25 -4.99 -5.93
C ASP A 136 -22.10 -3.66 -6.71
N LYS A 137 -21.80 -2.55 -6.06
CA LYS A 137 -21.74 -1.21 -6.68
C LYS A 137 -20.41 -0.50 -6.50
N SER A 138 -19.78 -0.66 -5.35
CA SER A 138 -18.51 -0.02 -5.08
C SER A 138 -17.38 -0.73 -5.81
N LYS A 139 -16.41 0.06 -6.26
CA LYS A 139 -15.17 -0.41 -6.85
C LYS A 139 -13.98 0.26 -6.19
N TYR A 140 -12.88 -0.44 -6.13
CA TYR A 140 -11.58 0.08 -5.79
C TYR A 140 -10.92 0.69 -7.05
N LEU A 141 -10.31 1.84 -6.94
CA LEU A 141 -9.53 2.45 -8.00
C LEU A 141 -8.10 1.91 -7.98
N GLU A 142 -7.73 1.18 -9.02
CA GLU A 142 -6.41 0.55 -9.11
C GLU A 142 -5.27 1.57 -9.16
N SER A 143 -4.05 1.12 -8.87
CA SER A 143 -2.85 1.94 -8.88
C SER A 143 -2.58 2.58 -10.24
N ALA A 144 -1.88 3.73 -10.24
CA ALA A 144 -1.53 4.48 -11.43
C ALA A 144 -2.72 4.77 -12.36
N SER A 145 -3.90 5.03 -11.79
CA SER A 145 -5.13 5.24 -12.56
C SER A 145 -5.47 6.72 -12.70
N LYS A 146 -5.97 7.06 -13.91
CA LYS A 146 -6.69 8.29 -14.18
C LYS A 146 -8.14 7.93 -14.49
N LEU A 147 -9.06 8.32 -13.61
CA LEU A 147 -10.49 8.20 -13.82
C LEU A 147 -11.03 9.53 -14.30
N SER A 148 -11.74 9.53 -15.41
CA SER A 148 -12.44 10.69 -15.96
C SER A 148 -13.93 10.41 -16.03
N LEU A 149 -14.74 11.30 -15.48
CA LEU A 149 -16.19 11.24 -15.49
C LEU A 149 -16.75 12.49 -16.11
N GLY A 150 -17.32 12.35 -17.29
CA GLY A 150 -18.14 13.33 -18.00
C GLY A 150 -19.43 12.66 -18.46
N SER A 151 -19.67 12.62 -19.75
CA SER A 151 -20.81 11.87 -20.33
C SER A 151 -20.72 10.36 -20.09
N LYS A 152 -19.49 9.83 -19.94
CA LYS A 152 -19.18 8.43 -19.63
C LYS A 152 -18.03 8.36 -18.63
N LEU A 153 -18.02 7.30 -17.83
CA LEU A 153 -16.87 6.95 -16.99
C LEU A 153 -15.80 6.31 -17.86
N LYS A 154 -14.57 6.82 -17.77
CA LYS A 154 -13.36 6.25 -18.38
C LYS A 154 -12.29 6.09 -17.31
N ILE A 155 -11.63 4.94 -17.29
CA ILE A 155 -10.48 4.65 -16.41
C ILE A 155 -9.33 4.22 -17.30
N GLU A 156 -8.19 4.84 -17.12
CA GLU A 156 -6.95 4.56 -17.84
C GLU A 156 -5.82 4.41 -16.84
N GLN A 157 -4.95 3.42 -17.01
CA GLN A 157 -3.67 3.38 -16.32
C GLN A 157 -2.69 4.30 -17.04
N TYR A 158 -2.10 5.24 -16.31
CA TYR A 158 -1.12 6.17 -16.89
C TYR A 158 0.33 5.65 -16.76
N TRP A 159 0.52 4.59 -15.99
CA TRP A 159 1.79 3.89 -15.86
C TRP A 159 1.55 2.40 -15.67
N VAL A 160 2.41 1.59 -16.26
CA VAL A 160 2.48 0.14 -16.11
C VAL A 160 3.94 -0.24 -15.87
N PRO A 161 4.23 -1.32 -15.12
CA PRO A 161 5.60 -1.79 -14.95
C PRO A 161 6.24 -2.11 -16.30
N ASP A 162 7.45 -1.57 -16.53
CA ASP A 162 8.31 -2.00 -17.63
C ASP A 162 9.27 -3.04 -17.06
N ILE A 163 8.94 -4.31 -17.26
CA ILE A 163 9.64 -5.43 -16.64
C ILE A 163 10.72 -5.93 -17.62
N TYR A 164 11.96 -5.55 -17.38
CA TYR A 164 13.11 -6.10 -18.10
C TYR A 164 14.28 -6.29 -17.13
N SER A 165 15.04 -7.37 -17.34
CA SER A 165 16.20 -7.68 -16.50
C SER A 165 17.41 -6.85 -16.92
N ASN A 166 17.95 -6.02 -16.02
CA ASN A 166 19.23 -5.38 -16.25
C ASN A 166 20.38 -6.41 -16.16
N ASN A 167 21.55 -6.08 -16.73
CA ASN A 167 22.73 -6.94 -16.72
C ASN A 167 23.77 -6.54 -15.65
N SER A 168 23.38 -5.69 -14.69
CA SER A 168 24.28 -5.18 -13.66
C SER A 168 24.66 -6.27 -12.65
N SER A 169 25.81 -6.12 -12.02
CA SER A 169 26.21 -7.00 -10.92
C SER A 169 25.35 -6.74 -9.67
N LEU A 170 25.35 -7.68 -8.72
CA LEU A 170 24.67 -7.48 -7.43
C LEU A 170 25.22 -6.25 -6.70
N ASN A 171 26.52 -6.03 -6.73
CA ASN A 171 27.16 -4.85 -6.11
C ASN A 171 26.68 -3.54 -6.75
N ASP A 172 26.63 -3.46 -8.07
CA ASP A 172 26.17 -2.25 -8.76
C ASP A 172 24.70 -1.98 -8.44
N ASN A 173 23.86 -3.01 -8.43
CA ASN A 173 22.45 -2.90 -8.05
C ASN A 173 22.29 -2.47 -6.58
N ALA A 174 23.11 -3.00 -5.67
CA ALA A 174 23.10 -2.58 -4.26
C ALA A 174 23.51 -1.09 -4.10
N HIS A 175 24.55 -0.64 -4.80
CA HIS A 175 24.93 0.77 -4.81
C HIS A 175 23.84 1.66 -5.37
N THR A 176 23.20 1.25 -6.47
CA THR A 176 22.07 1.99 -7.06
C THR A 176 20.91 2.09 -6.08
N LEU A 177 20.55 1.00 -5.40
CA LEU A 177 19.49 1.02 -4.38
C LEU A 177 19.80 1.99 -3.23
N VAL A 178 21.04 2.01 -2.74
CA VAL A 178 21.46 2.95 -1.68
C VAL A 178 21.26 4.40 -2.12
N GLU A 179 21.65 4.75 -3.34
CA GLU A 179 21.45 6.11 -3.86
C GLU A 179 19.97 6.45 -4.07
N LEU A 180 19.16 5.51 -4.56
CA LEU A 180 17.72 5.70 -4.70
C LEU A 180 17.04 5.91 -3.35
N LEU A 181 17.42 5.17 -2.32
CA LEU A 181 16.90 5.34 -0.95
C LEU A 181 17.29 6.70 -0.36
N LYS A 182 18.54 7.12 -0.50
CA LYS A 182 18.99 8.46 -0.07
C LYS A 182 18.21 9.57 -0.77
N ASN A 183 18.04 9.46 -2.09
CA ASN A 183 17.26 10.43 -2.86
C ASN A 183 15.79 10.44 -2.41
N SER A 184 15.17 9.28 -2.16
CA SER A 184 13.82 9.19 -1.63
C SER A 184 13.69 9.91 -0.28
N ILE A 185 14.64 9.68 0.64
CA ILE A 185 14.67 10.38 1.94
C ILE A 185 14.79 11.90 1.74
N MET A 186 15.74 12.34 0.92
CA MET A 186 15.96 13.77 0.63
C MET A 186 14.67 14.44 0.07
N TYR A 187 13.98 13.79 -0.88
CA TYR A 187 12.74 14.31 -1.44
C TYR A 187 11.62 14.36 -0.40
N LYS A 188 11.46 13.29 0.37
CA LYS A 188 10.38 13.16 1.36
C LYS A 188 10.62 13.97 2.64
N THR A 189 11.80 14.60 2.76
CA THR A 189 12.16 15.54 3.85
C THR A 189 12.41 16.98 3.36
N SER A 190 11.99 17.31 2.14
CA SER A 190 12.28 18.61 1.53
C SER A 190 11.44 19.78 2.07
N ASP A 191 10.44 19.54 2.91
CA ASP A 191 9.49 20.52 3.44
C ASP A 191 9.80 20.97 4.88
N ASN A 192 10.97 20.63 5.41
CA ASN A 192 11.50 21.10 6.71
C ASN A 192 10.54 20.93 7.91
N LYS A 193 9.82 19.82 7.96
CA LYS A 193 8.99 19.44 9.11
C LYS A 193 9.82 18.71 10.18
N ARG A 194 9.23 18.49 11.36
CA ARG A 194 9.81 17.60 12.36
C ARG A 194 9.56 16.16 11.92
N TYR A 195 10.64 15.40 11.72
CA TYR A 195 10.55 14.03 11.23
C TYR A 195 10.72 13.03 12.35
N GLY A 196 9.89 12.00 12.34
CA GLY A 196 9.96 10.82 13.19
C GLY A 196 10.16 9.54 12.40
N ILE A 197 10.69 8.51 13.03
CA ILE A 197 10.83 7.17 12.45
C ILE A 197 10.36 6.10 13.43
N MET A 198 9.55 5.16 12.94
CA MET A 198 9.23 3.93 13.69
C MET A 198 10.44 2.99 13.61
N GLN A 199 11.29 3.03 14.63
CA GLN A 199 12.56 2.31 14.65
C GLN A 199 12.40 0.94 15.32
N SER A 200 12.46 -0.12 14.52
CA SER A 200 12.60 -1.50 14.99
C SER A 200 14.08 -1.91 15.10
N GLY A 201 14.33 -3.12 15.55
CA GLY A 201 15.67 -3.74 15.47
C GLY A 201 15.99 -4.32 14.08
N GLY A 202 15.07 -4.22 13.11
CA GLY A 202 15.15 -4.84 11.78
C GLY A 202 16.11 -4.14 10.83
N LEU A 203 16.38 -4.77 9.68
CA LEU A 203 17.29 -4.24 8.65
C LEU A 203 16.66 -3.05 7.93
N ASP A 204 15.37 -3.08 7.59
CA ASP A 204 14.69 -2.06 6.80
C ASP A 204 14.72 -0.69 7.46
N THR A 205 14.31 -0.63 8.74
CA THR A 205 14.34 0.63 9.49
C THR A 205 15.76 1.12 9.75
N ARG A 206 16.73 0.20 9.91
CA ARG A 206 18.15 0.52 10.04
C ARG A 206 18.69 1.17 8.75
N MET A 207 18.34 0.60 7.61
CA MET A 207 18.75 1.11 6.30
C MET A 207 18.19 2.52 6.09
N ILE A 208 16.90 2.73 6.39
CA ILE A 208 16.27 4.06 6.30
C ILE A 208 16.92 5.04 7.28
N LEU A 209 17.10 4.66 8.55
CA LEU A 209 17.75 5.52 9.56
C LEU A 209 19.16 5.94 9.12
N SER A 210 19.90 5.04 8.45
CA SER A 210 21.26 5.35 7.99
C SER A 210 21.31 6.42 6.90
N GLY A 211 20.25 6.54 6.11
CA GLY A 211 20.16 7.49 5.00
C GLY A 211 19.78 8.92 5.39
N PHE A 212 19.39 9.17 6.65
CA PHE A 212 19.13 10.53 7.14
C PHE A 212 20.43 11.24 7.53
N ASP A 213 20.64 12.44 7.03
CA ASP A 213 21.73 13.32 7.47
C ASP A 213 21.48 13.81 8.89
N ASN A 214 20.29 14.33 9.16
CA ASN A 214 19.82 14.69 10.49
C ASN A 214 18.93 13.57 11.03
N THR A 215 19.33 12.93 12.12
CA THR A 215 18.61 11.79 12.69
C THR A 215 17.20 12.20 13.12
N PRO A 216 16.13 11.59 12.57
CA PRO A 216 14.76 11.86 13.00
C PRO A 216 14.53 11.34 14.41
N HIS A 217 13.53 11.86 15.12
CA HIS A 217 13.13 11.34 16.42
C HIS A 217 12.64 9.89 16.26
N ALA A 218 13.28 8.94 16.94
CA ALA A 218 12.97 7.52 16.78
C ALA A 218 11.97 7.04 17.84
N PHE A 219 10.94 6.35 17.40
CA PHE A 219 9.95 5.71 18.27
C PHE A 219 10.07 4.20 18.16
N ASN A 220 10.09 3.52 19.32
CA ASN A 220 10.03 2.07 19.37
C ASN A 220 8.84 1.64 20.23
N ILE A 221 7.94 0.81 19.64
CA ILE A 221 6.71 0.35 20.30
C ILE A 221 6.82 -1.14 20.56
N THR A 222 6.95 -1.52 21.82
CA THR A 222 7.09 -2.93 22.27
C THR A 222 6.42 -3.15 23.61
N TYR A 223 6.07 -4.40 23.93
CA TYR A 223 5.50 -4.76 25.24
C TYR A 223 6.49 -4.58 26.39
N GLU A 224 7.77 -4.82 26.14
CA GLU A 224 8.83 -4.72 27.12
C GLU A 224 10.15 -4.30 26.44
N LYS A 225 11.16 -3.91 27.23
CA LYS A 225 12.50 -3.57 26.74
C LYS A 225 13.30 -4.83 26.35
N ASN A 226 12.78 -5.52 25.36
CA ASN A 226 13.30 -6.76 24.80
C ASN A 226 14.55 -6.55 23.93
N ARG A 227 14.95 -7.59 23.16
CA ARG A 227 16.08 -7.52 22.23
C ARG A 227 15.88 -6.45 21.14
N GLU A 228 14.67 -6.33 20.61
CA GLU A 228 14.34 -5.35 19.58
C GLU A 228 14.56 -3.92 20.07
N TYR A 229 14.01 -3.58 21.25
CA TYR A 229 14.24 -2.30 21.91
C TYR A 229 15.74 -2.00 22.07
N LYS A 230 16.53 -2.97 22.56
CA LYS A 230 17.97 -2.78 22.81
C LYS A 230 18.73 -2.49 21.53
N ILE A 231 18.39 -3.16 20.43
CA ILE A 231 19.01 -2.93 19.11
C ILE A 231 18.59 -1.58 18.57
N ALA A 232 17.29 -1.25 18.57
CA ALA A 232 16.77 0.03 18.10
C ALA A 232 17.43 1.20 18.84
N LYS A 233 17.46 1.15 20.17
CA LYS A 233 18.10 2.19 20.97
C LYS A 233 19.59 2.34 20.63
N LYS A 234 20.34 1.24 20.53
CA LYS A 234 21.79 1.28 20.19
C LYS A 234 22.03 1.93 18.81
N LEU A 235 21.17 1.66 17.85
CA LEU A 235 21.28 2.26 16.50
C LEU A 235 21.06 3.77 16.54
N VAL A 236 20.06 4.22 17.29
CA VAL A 236 19.74 5.65 17.43
C VAL A 236 20.82 6.37 18.23
N ASP A 237 21.31 5.77 19.32
CA ASP A 237 22.42 6.32 20.13
C ASP A 237 23.70 6.49 19.28
N TYR A 238 24.00 5.52 18.39
CA TYR A 238 25.14 5.60 17.46
C TYR A 238 25.04 6.82 16.51
N LYS A 239 23.83 7.21 16.16
CA LYS A 239 23.55 8.39 15.32
C LYS A 239 23.30 9.67 16.14
N ASN A 240 23.51 9.65 17.45
CA ASN A 240 23.23 10.75 18.37
C ASN A 240 21.80 11.29 18.25
N GLY A 241 20.83 10.41 18.03
CA GLY A 241 19.43 10.76 17.83
C GLY A 241 18.59 10.68 19.10
N ASP A 242 17.43 11.32 19.07
CA ASP A 242 16.42 11.22 20.13
C ASP A 242 15.63 9.91 20.01
N PHE A 243 15.32 9.30 21.15
CA PHE A 243 14.66 8.00 21.20
C PHE A 243 13.57 7.94 22.26
N SER A 244 12.34 7.59 21.82
CA SER A 244 11.20 7.35 22.72
C SER A 244 10.76 5.91 22.65
N TRP A 245 10.67 5.27 23.82
CA TRP A 245 10.06 3.96 23.96
C TRP A 245 8.61 4.09 24.40
N ILE A 246 7.73 3.44 23.65
CA ILE A 246 6.29 3.40 23.91
C ILE A 246 5.94 1.96 24.30
N GLN A 247 5.51 1.80 25.55
CA GLN A 247 5.11 0.49 26.05
C GLN A 247 3.71 0.13 25.59
N VAL A 248 3.57 -1.01 24.94
CA VAL A 248 2.27 -1.60 24.60
C VAL A 248 1.62 -2.16 25.86
N LYS A 249 0.35 -1.85 26.07
CA LYS A 249 -0.41 -2.40 27.21
C LYS A 249 -0.99 -3.77 26.86
N ASN A 250 -1.18 -4.61 27.89
CA ASN A 250 -1.96 -5.83 27.73
C ASN A 250 -3.39 -5.46 27.29
N GLY A 251 -3.95 -6.20 26.34
CA GLY A 251 -5.26 -5.91 25.79
C GLY A 251 -5.29 -4.93 24.60
N GLN A 252 -4.15 -4.40 24.18
CA GLN A 252 -4.04 -3.41 23.10
C GLN A 252 -4.87 -3.78 21.85
N TYR A 253 -4.82 -5.02 21.39
CA TYR A 253 -5.58 -5.45 20.22
C TYR A 253 -7.09 -5.47 20.45
N SER A 254 -7.55 -5.94 21.63
CA SER A 254 -8.97 -5.97 21.96
C SER A 254 -9.52 -4.56 22.17
N ASP A 255 -8.77 -3.71 22.86
CA ASP A 255 -9.20 -2.35 23.18
C ASP A 255 -9.37 -1.48 21.92
N PHE A 256 -8.56 -1.72 20.89
CA PHE A 256 -8.60 -0.98 19.63
C PHE A 256 -9.22 -1.77 18.46
N PHE A 257 -9.87 -2.91 18.72
CA PHE A 257 -10.42 -3.75 17.64
C PHE A 257 -11.47 -2.99 16.79
N ASP A 258 -12.47 -2.43 17.43
CA ASP A 258 -13.53 -1.67 16.75
C ASP A 258 -12.99 -0.42 16.06
N TYR A 259 -12.06 0.27 16.72
CA TYR A 259 -11.41 1.45 16.14
C TYR A 259 -10.59 1.10 14.90
N GLY A 260 -9.76 0.08 14.98
CA GLY A 260 -8.96 -0.40 13.84
C GLY A 260 -9.83 -0.91 12.69
N THR A 261 -10.94 -1.59 12.97
CA THR A 261 -11.90 -1.99 11.94
C THR A 261 -12.51 -0.78 11.23
N GLN A 262 -12.75 0.32 11.95
CA GLN A 262 -13.21 1.56 11.34
C GLN A 262 -12.11 2.22 10.49
N VAL A 263 -10.86 2.27 10.97
CA VAL A 263 -9.72 2.84 10.23
C VAL A 263 -9.47 2.07 8.94
N THR A 264 -9.50 0.75 8.98
CA THR A 264 -9.32 -0.10 7.80
C THR A 264 -10.55 -0.14 6.90
N GLY A 265 -11.68 0.39 7.36
CA GLY A 265 -12.96 0.32 6.64
C GLY A 265 -13.49 -1.11 6.48
N GLY A 266 -12.99 -2.07 7.28
CA GLY A 266 -13.32 -3.49 7.17
C GLY A 266 -12.69 -4.20 5.96
N MET A 267 -11.86 -3.50 5.17
CA MET A 267 -11.24 -4.04 3.95
C MET A 267 -9.95 -4.81 4.22
N PHE A 268 -9.40 -4.72 5.43
CA PHE A 268 -8.16 -5.34 5.83
C PHE A 268 -8.30 -5.95 7.21
N GLN A 269 -7.52 -6.98 7.49
CA GLN A 269 -7.43 -7.54 8.83
C GLN A 269 -6.89 -6.48 9.80
N ASN A 270 -7.62 -6.24 10.89
CA ASN A 270 -7.16 -5.34 11.93
C ASN A 270 -6.13 -6.07 12.83
N SER A 271 -4.89 -5.60 12.83
CA SER A 271 -3.82 -6.18 13.65
C SER A 271 -2.71 -5.16 13.93
N SER A 272 -3.03 -4.05 14.57
CA SER A 272 -2.03 -3.01 14.79
C SER A 272 -1.77 -2.70 16.26
N LEU A 273 -0.48 -2.64 16.62
CA LEU A 273 0.02 -2.14 17.89
C LEU A 273 0.11 -0.61 17.94
N PHE A 274 -0.12 0.07 16.82
CA PHE A 274 0.17 1.50 16.69
C PHE A 274 -0.94 2.40 17.20
N TYR A 275 -2.19 1.91 17.27
CA TYR A 275 -3.32 2.71 17.70
C TYR A 275 -3.17 3.26 19.13
N GLY A 276 -3.66 4.48 19.35
CA GLY A 276 -3.70 5.11 20.67
C GLY A 276 -2.41 5.84 21.08
N HIS A 277 -1.39 5.91 20.21
CA HIS A 277 -0.11 6.55 20.51
C HIS A 277 0.10 7.90 19.81
N ARG A 278 -0.97 8.43 19.21
CA ARG A 278 -0.93 9.66 18.41
C ARG A 278 -0.35 10.86 19.16
N ASP A 279 -0.81 11.10 20.37
CA ASP A 279 -0.39 12.28 21.14
C ASP A 279 1.11 12.24 21.42
N ILE A 280 1.63 11.09 21.85
CA ILE A 280 3.06 10.89 22.11
C ILE A 280 3.90 11.12 20.84
N ILE A 281 3.43 10.61 19.71
CA ILE A 281 4.13 10.77 18.42
C ILE A 281 4.15 12.23 18.01
N LYS A 282 3.01 12.94 18.13
CA LYS A 282 2.86 14.33 17.70
C LYS A 282 3.61 15.35 18.54
N GLU A 283 3.95 15.00 19.78
CA GLU A 283 4.82 15.87 20.60
C GLU A 283 6.17 16.13 19.93
N SER A 284 6.73 15.12 19.21
CA SER A 284 8.09 15.19 18.67
C SER A 284 8.16 15.12 17.14
N SER A 285 7.06 14.79 16.43
CA SER A 285 7.09 14.65 14.97
C SER A 285 5.80 15.09 14.30
N ASP A 286 5.94 15.72 13.13
CA ASP A 286 4.84 16.10 12.24
C ASP A 286 4.68 15.08 11.12
N VAL A 287 5.78 14.43 10.73
CA VAL A 287 5.85 13.40 9.69
C VAL A 287 6.52 12.15 10.23
N LEU A 288 5.94 11.00 9.95
CA LEU A 288 6.41 9.70 10.42
C LEU A 288 6.89 8.84 9.25
N PHE A 289 8.02 8.16 9.41
CA PHE A 289 8.59 7.18 8.50
C PHE A 289 8.62 5.79 9.13
N SER A 290 8.71 4.75 8.31
CA SER A 290 9.00 3.38 8.76
C SER A 290 9.69 2.59 7.65
N GLY A 291 10.12 1.35 7.95
CA GLY A 291 10.67 0.40 6.98
C GLY A 291 9.65 -0.27 6.08
N TYR A 292 8.38 0.14 6.13
CA TYR A 292 7.31 -0.50 5.37
C TYR A 292 7.61 -0.58 3.87
N GLY A 293 7.37 -1.74 3.29
CA GLY A 293 7.46 -1.99 1.85
C GLY A 293 8.83 -2.45 1.34
N LEU A 294 9.91 -2.28 2.10
CA LEU A 294 11.24 -2.73 1.63
C LEU A 294 11.34 -4.25 1.59
N ASP A 295 10.77 -4.94 2.56
CA ASP A 295 10.72 -6.40 2.63
C ASP A 295 9.92 -7.02 1.47
N TYR A 296 8.91 -6.33 0.95
CA TYR A 296 8.12 -6.84 -0.17
C TYR A 296 8.90 -6.83 -1.48
N PHE A 297 9.71 -5.79 -1.69
CA PHE A 297 10.48 -5.63 -2.91
C PHE A 297 11.81 -6.40 -2.90
N PHE A 298 12.52 -6.43 -1.78
CA PHE A 298 13.94 -6.82 -1.78
C PHE A 298 14.25 -8.10 -1.00
N GLN A 299 13.25 -8.83 -0.53
CA GLN A 299 13.45 -10.12 0.17
C GLN A 299 12.92 -11.33 -0.60
N GLY A 300 12.33 -11.13 -1.78
CA GLY A 300 11.73 -12.22 -2.57
C GLY A 300 10.57 -12.91 -1.88
N MET A 301 9.90 -12.23 -0.93
CA MET A 301 8.85 -12.80 -0.08
C MET A 301 7.69 -13.41 -0.88
N TYR A 302 7.44 -12.89 -2.07
CA TYR A 302 6.35 -13.32 -2.96
C TYR A 302 6.83 -14.15 -4.14
N LEU A 303 8.08 -14.60 -4.13
CA LEU A 303 8.60 -15.55 -5.09
C LEU A 303 8.59 -16.96 -4.49
N PRO A 304 8.35 -18.01 -5.30
CA PRO A 304 8.35 -19.37 -4.78
C PRO A 304 9.75 -19.78 -4.34
N SER A 305 9.89 -20.24 -3.09
CA SER A 305 11.14 -20.77 -2.56
C SER A 305 11.24 -22.28 -2.83
N LYS A 306 12.47 -22.79 -2.97
CA LYS A 306 12.68 -24.24 -3.04
C LYS A 306 12.39 -24.88 -1.69
N MET A 307 11.58 -25.94 -1.71
CA MET A 307 11.23 -26.68 -0.51
C MET A 307 12.21 -27.85 -0.31
N TYR A 308 12.67 -28.04 0.92
CA TYR A 308 13.47 -29.17 1.34
C TYR A 308 12.71 -29.97 2.41
N SER A 309 12.81 -31.29 2.37
CA SER A 309 12.30 -32.13 3.44
C SER A 309 13.39 -32.34 4.49
N ILE A 310 13.13 -31.92 5.73
CA ILE A 310 14.01 -32.11 6.87
C ILE A 310 13.19 -32.78 7.97
N LEU A 311 13.58 -34.00 8.34
CA LEU A 311 12.86 -34.81 9.37
C LEU A 311 11.36 -34.98 9.09
N GLY A 312 10.99 -35.10 7.80
CA GLY A 312 9.59 -35.25 7.40
C GLY A 312 8.81 -33.93 7.25
N GLU A 313 9.38 -32.80 7.68
CA GLU A 313 8.79 -31.48 7.52
C GLU A 313 9.29 -30.79 6.26
N SER A 314 8.40 -30.06 5.58
CA SER A 314 8.73 -29.25 4.42
C SER A 314 9.19 -27.87 4.84
N VAL A 315 10.49 -27.56 4.64
CA VAL A 315 11.11 -26.29 5.03
C VAL A 315 11.49 -25.50 3.80
N PRO A 316 11.04 -24.23 3.69
CA PRO A 316 11.43 -23.37 2.56
C PRO A 316 12.90 -22.95 2.68
N TRP A 317 13.61 -23.00 1.57
CA TRP A 317 14.96 -22.48 1.45
C TRP A 317 14.97 -21.22 0.60
N TYR A 318 14.95 -20.09 1.26
CA TYR A 318 14.77 -18.77 0.64
C TYR A 318 15.92 -18.32 -0.28
N LYS A 319 17.03 -19.09 -0.34
CA LYS A 319 18.17 -18.80 -1.21
C LYS A 319 18.09 -19.43 -2.59
N THR A 320 17.01 -20.13 -2.90
CA THR A 320 16.86 -20.81 -4.18
C THR A 320 15.40 -20.76 -4.62
N LEU A 321 15.17 -20.21 -5.82
CA LEU A 321 13.86 -20.20 -6.44
C LEU A 321 13.28 -21.61 -6.55
N GLY A 322 12.04 -21.76 -6.14
CA GLY A 322 11.24 -22.95 -6.35
C GLY A 322 10.77 -23.07 -7.79
N LYS A 323 10.30 -24.24 -8.14
CA LYS A 323 9.64 -24.49 -9.43
C LYS A 323 8.13 -24.59 -9.19
N PHE A 324 7.34 -24.11 -10.12
CA PHE A 324 5.91 -24.35 -10.12
C PHE A 324 5.65 -25.82 -10.50
N ASN A 325 4.98 -26.55 -9.62
CA ASN A 325 4.65 -27.97 -9.80
C ASN A 325 3.19 -28.17 -10.21
N LYS A 326 2.45 -27.10 -10.40
CA LYS A 326 1.03 -27.05 -10.74
C LYS A 326 0.75 -25.89 -11.69
N GLU A 327 -0.48 -25.85 -12.16
CA GLU A 327 -1.00 -24.68 -12.85
C GLU A 327 -0.94 -23.46 -11.91
N MET A 328 -0.59 -22.28 -12.47
CA MET A 328 -0.22 -21.08 -11.72
C MET A 328 -1.29 -20.62 -10.74
N VAL A 329 -2.55 -20.58 -11.16
CA VAL A 329 -3.65 -20.10 -10.30
C VAL A 329 -3.82 -21.02 -9.09
N SER A 330 -3.78 -22.33 -9.31
CA SER A 330 -3.86 -23.33 -8.24
C SER A 330 -2.65 -23.23 -7.30
N TYR A 331 -1.46 -23.05 -7.87
CA TYR A 331 -0.24 -22.85 -7.07
C TYR A 331 -0.32 -21.60 -6.19
N PHE A 332 -0.80 -20.49 -6.75
CA PHE A 332 -0.98 -19.24 -6.02
C PHE A 332 -1.96 -19.40 -4.85
N ILE A 333 -3.13 -20.02 -5.10
CA ILE A 333 -4.14 -20.23 -4.06
C ILE A 333 -3.58 -21.04 -2.89
N GLU A 334 -2.82 -22.11 -3.18
CA GLU A 334 -2.26 -22.97 -2.13
C GLU A 334 -1.14 -22.32 -1.33
N ASN A 335 -0.31 -21.49 -1.96
CA ASN A 335 0.89 -20.95 -1.32
C ASN A 335 0.69 -19.55 -0.73
N ILE A 336 -0.30 -18.78 -1.20
CA ILE A 336 -0.59 -17.42 -0.71
C ILE A 336 -1.78 -17.42 0.27
N SER A 337 -2.55 -18.48 0.35
CA SER A 337 -3.65 -18.55 1.30
C SER A 337 -3.19 -18.47 2.74
N TYR A 338 -3.81 -17.60 3.53
CA TYR A 338 -3.53 -17.36 4.95
C TYR A 338 -4.56 -18.00 5.88
N GLN A 339 -5.05 -19.17 5.54
CA GLN A 339 -6.05 -19.86 6.34
C GLN A 339 -5.54 -20.04 7.79
N THR A 340 -6.39 -19.72 8.74
CA THR A 340 -6.08 -19.88 10.16
C THR A 340 -6.13 -21.36 10.51
N LYS A 341 -5.07 -21.90 11.10
CA LYS A 341 -5.05 -23.29 11.56
C LYS A 341 -6.15 -23.55 12.60
N GLY A 342 -6.86 -24.65 12.45
CA GLY A 342 -7.94 -25.07 13.36
C GLY A 342 -9.27 -24.34 13.13
N PHE A 343 -9.41 -23.60 12.04
CA PHE A 343 -10.64 -22.97 11.62
C PHE A 343 -10.90 -23.28 10.15
N GLU A 344 -12.00 -23.94 9.87
CA GLU A 344 -12.42 -24.23 8.51
C GLU A 344 -13.45 -23.19 8.06
N LEU A 345 -13.27 -22.62 6.88
CA LEU A 345 -14.24 -21.68 6.31
C LEU A 345 -15.63 -22.32 6.18
N ASP A 346 -15.67 -23.63 5.98
CA ASP A 346 -16.89 -24.40 5.84
C ASP A 346 -17.76 -24.38 7.11
N ASP A 347 -17.16 -24.16 8.29
CA ASP A 347 -17.87 -24.05 9.57
C ASP A 347 -18.77 -22.79 9.64
N ILE A 348 -18.49 -21.80 8.84
CA ILE A 348 -19.24 -20.52 8.81
C ILE A 348 -20.05 -20.31 7.52
N MET A 349 -19.95 -21.26 6.57
CA MET A 349 -20.61 -21.17 5.28
C MET A 349 -21.86 -22.06 5.23
N ASN A 350 -22.90 -21.63 4.54
CA ASN A 350 -23.99 -22.53 4.20
C ASN A 350 -23.60 -23.47 3.05
N SER A 351 -24.34 -24.58 2.90
CA SER A 351 -24.03 -25.61 1.90
C SER A 351 -23.97 -25.09 0.46
N GLY A 352 -24.81 -24.14 0.10
CA GLY A 352 -24.82 -23.54 -1.24
C GLY A 352 -23.60 -22.66 -1.51
N GLN A 353 -23.01 -22.07 -0.46
CA GLN A 353 -21.78 -21.29 -0.55
C GLN A 353 -20.56 -22.20 -0.63
N ILE A 354 -20.50 -23.26 0.21
CA ILE A 354 -19.42 -24.24 0.21
C ILE A 354 -19.21 -24.83 -1.19
N SER A 355 -20.29 -25.21 -1.87
CA SER A 355 -20.22 -25.82 -3.21
C SER A 355 -19.63 -24.89 -4.28
N ARG A 356 -19.64 -23.56 -4.05
CA ARG A 356 -19.20 -22.55 -5.02
C ARG A 356 -17.91 -21.84 -4.63
N LYS A 357 -17.44 -21.98 -3.38
CA LYS A 357 -16.31 -21.17 -2.87
C LYS A 357 -15.04 -21.31 -3.70
N ASN A 358 -14.69 -22.54 -4.08
CA ASN A 358 -13.48 -22.81 -4.86
C ASN A 358 -13.56 -22.17 -6.24
N ASP A 359 -14.72 -22.24 -6.90
CA ASP A 359 -14.94 -21.65 -8.21
C ASP A 359 -14.86 -20.12 -8.15
N LEU A 360 -15.43 -19.51 -7.12
CA LEU A 360 -15.39 -18.06 -6.91
C LEU A 360 -13.97 -17.57 -6.65
N ILE A 361 -13.24 -18.24 -5.75
CA ILE A 361 -11.83 -17.93 -5.45
C ILE A 361 -10.97 -18.14 -6.69
N TYR A 362 -11.12 -19.27 -7.37
CA TYR A 362 -10.36 -19.57 -8.58
C TYR A 362 -10.61 -18.52 -9.68
N SER A 363 -11.86 -18.13 -9.91
CA SER A 363 -12.20 -17.11 -10.90
C SER A 363 -11.55 -15.77 -10.57
N SER A 364 -11.64 -15.30 -9.32
CA SER A 364 -11.03 -14.03 -8.88
C SER A 364 -9.51 -14.02 -9.07
N ILE A 365 -8.83 -15.11 -8.71
CA ILE A 365 -7.37 -15.24 -8.89
C ILE A 365 -7.00 -15.38 -10.35
N LYS A 366 -7.79 -16.08 -11.16
CA LYS A 366 -7.58 -16.22 -12.60
C LYS A 366 -7.63 -14.86 -13.31
N ASP A 367 -8.56 -14.00 -12.93
CA ASP A 367 -8.64 -12.66 -13.49
C ASP A 367 -7.36 -11.85 -13.20
N GLN A 368 -6.82 -11.97 -11.98
CA GLN A 368 -5.53 -11.33 -11.63
C GLN A 368 -4.35 -11.93 -12.41
N PHE A 369 -4.35 -13.24 -12.62
CA PHE A 369 -3.34 -13.90 -13.46
C PHE A 369 -3.40 -13.38 -14.91
N LEU A 370 -4.59 -13.27 -15.49
CA LEU A 370 -4.76 -12.73 -16.85
C LEU A 370 -4.35 -11.27 -16.95
N GLU A 371 -4.59 -10.48 -15.90
CA GLU A 371 -4.13 -9.10 -15.82
C GLU A 371 -2.60 -9.03 -15.77
N ALA A 372 -1.97 -9.80 -14.88
CA ALA A 372 -0.52 -9.85 -14.73
C ALA A 372 0.21 -10.28 -16.01
N LYS A 373 -0.39 -11.18 -16.81
CA LYS A 373 0.14 -11.59 -18.13
C LYS A 373 0.26 -10.46 -19.15
N LYS A 374 -0.40 -9.34 -18.95
CA LYS A 374 -0.24 -8.18 -19.83
C LYS A 374 1.11 -7.49 -19.65
N TYR A 375 1.79 -7.71 -18.54
CA TYR A 375 3.04 -7.03 -18.17
C TYR A 375 4.29 -7.87 -18.38
N SER A 376 4.19 -9.21 -18.35
CA SER A 376 5.31 -10.12 -18.57
C SER A 376 4.85 -11.48 -19.07
N ASP A 377 5.70 -12.15 -19.84
CA ASP A 377 5.55 -13.57 -20.20
C ASP A 377 6.32 -14.49 -19.23
N ASP A 378 7.19 -13.94 -18.38
CA ASP A 378 7.90 -14.72 -17.36
C ASP A 378 6.97 -15.11 -16.22
N ILE A 379 6.95 -16.39 -15.90
CA ILE A 379 6.02 -16.96 -14.92
C ILE A 379 6.28 -16.46 -13.49
N TYR A 380 7.53 -16.13 -13.15
CA TYR A 380 7.89 -15.60 -11.84
C TYR A 380 7.48 -14.14 -11.70
N ASP A 381 7.66 -13.34 -12.75
CA ASP A 381 7.18 -11.95 -12.78
C ASP A 381 5.65 -11.88 -12.68
N ILE A 382 4.94 -12.77 -13.39
CA ILE A 382 3.48 -12.89 -13.29
C ILE A 382 3.05 -13.21 -11.85
N TYR A 383 3.66 -14.24 -11.24
CA TYR A 383 3.35 -14.67 -9.89
C TYR A 383 3.60 -13.58 -8.86
N GLU A 384 4.73 -12.89 -8.96
CA GLU A 384 5.09 -11.79 -8.08
C GLU A 384 4.14 -10.59 -8.27
N HIS A 385 3.80 -10.24 -9.51
CA HIS A 385 2.86 -9.16 -9.80
C HIS A 385 1.45 -9.45 -9.26
N MET A 386 0.98 -10.70 -9.28
CA MET A 386 -0.29 -11.08 -8.64
C MET A 386 -0.29 -10.75 -7.13
N SER A 387 0.87 -10.81 -6.48
CA SER A 387 1.03 -10.47 -5.06
C SER A 387 1.22 -8.97 -4.82
N LEU A 388 2.07 -8.32 -5.61
CA LEU A 388 2.53 -6.94 -5.40
C LEU A 388 1.76 -5.88 -6.18
N GLY A 389 1.12 -6.24 -7.29
CA GLY A 389 0.25 -5.32 -8.01
C GLY A 389 -0.84 -4.76 -7.09
N ASN A 390 -1.00 -3.46 -7.01
CA ASN A 390 -1.88 -2.80 -6.05
C ASN A 390 -1.46 -3.03 -4.58
N LEU A 391 -0.27 -2.58 -4.20
CA LEU A 391 0.27 -2.72 -2.84
C LEU A 391 -0.67 -2.19 -1.75
N SER A 392 -1.44 -1.16 -2.02
CA SER A 392 -2.46 -0.64 -1.09
C SER A 392 -3.66 -1.58 -0.88
N ARG A 393 -3.77 -2.66 -1.64
CA ARG A 393 -4.70 -3.75 -1.38
C ARG A 393 -4.06 -4.95 -0.69
N HIS A 394 -2.76 -4.93 -0.51
CA HIS A 394 -2.06 -5.98 0.20
C HIS A 394 -2.49 -6.00 1.67
N TYR A 395 -2.59 -7.20 2.26
CA TYR A 395 -3.06 -7.37 3.66
C TYR A 395 -2.25 -6.57 4.68
N THR A 396 -0.99 -6.30 4.39
CA THR A 396 -0.10 -5.54 5.26
C THR A 396 -0.35 -4.03 5.22
N TYR A 397 -1.13 -3.53 4.27
CA TYR A 397 -1.49 -2.11 4.19
C TYR A 397 -2.21 -1.61 5.45
N THR A 398 -2.80 -2.53 6.25
CA THR A 398 -3.34 -2.19 7.57
C THR A 398 -2.30 -1.55 8.49
N GLY A 399 -1.02 -1.99 8.41
CA GLY A 399 0.09 -1.37 9.14
C GLY A 399 0.29 0.09 8.72
N GLN A 400 0.31 0.36 7.42
CA GLN A 400 0.42 1.73 6.90
C GLN A 400 -0.76 2.60 7.31
N LEU A 401 -2.00 2.11 7.22
CA LEU A 401 -3.20 2.84 7.67
C LEU A 401 -3.12 3.21 9.16
N SER A 402 -2.60 2.30 10.00
CA SER A 402 -2.45 2.57 11.42
C SER A 402 -1.36 3.61 11.73
N LEU A 403 -0.32 3.71 10.90
CA LEU A 403 0.69 4.77 11.00
C LEU A 403 0.16 6.12 10.48
N MET A 404 -0.66 6.11 9.43
CA MET A 404 -1.37 7.31 8.93
C MET A 404 -2.36 7.87 9.94
N GLU A 405 -2.83 7.07 10.89
CA GLU A 405 -3.66 7.53 11.99
C GLU A 405 -2.85 8.31 13.03
N LEU A 406 -1.57 7.97 13.21
CA LEU A 406 -0.70 8.61 14.20
C LEU A 406 -0.20 9.99 13.76
N SER A 407 0.25 10.12 12.52
CA SER A 407 0.85 11.34 11.97
C SER A 407 0.73 11.36 10.45
N GLU A 408 1.15 12.45 9.79
CA GLU A 408 1.40 12.41 8.36
C GLU A 408 2.46 11.33 8.09
N TYR A 409 2.10 10.32 7.33
CA TYR A 409 2.97 9.17 7.11
C TYR A 409 3.50 9.16 5.68
N ARG A 410 4.81 8.98 5.51
CA ARG A 410 5.48 8.90 4.21
C ARG A 410 6.28 7.61 4.13
N THR A 411 6.08 6.86 3.05
CA THR A 411 6.77 5.60 2.81
C THR A 411 7.99 5.81 1.93
N ILE A 412 9.19 5.52 2.43
CA ILE A 412 10.43 5.71 1.66
C ILE A 412 10.51 4.80 0.45
N SER A 413 10.08 3.55 0.59
CA SER A 413 10.03 2.58 -0.53
C SER A 413 9.01 2.96 -1.62
N TYR A 414 8.03 3.84 -1.33
CA TYR A 414 7.03 4.29 -2.29
C TYR A 414 7.54 5.52 -3.05
N THR A 415 8.58 5.28 -3.86
CA THR A 415 9.15 6.25 -4.79
C THR A 415 9.18 5.60 -6.17
N ASN A 416 8.76 6.33 -7.19
CA ASN A 416 8.65 5.82 -8.55
C ASN A 416 9.96 5.18 -9.03
N SER A 417 11.10 5.82 -8.74
CA SER A 417 12.42 5.32 -9.13
C SER A 417 12.81 4.02 -8.43
N ILE A 418 12.40 3.81 -7.19
CA ILE A 418 12.61 2.53 -6.47
C ILE A 418 11.75 1.43 -7.09
N LEU A 419 10.50 1.73 -7.45
CA LEU A 419 9.60 0.79 -8.09
C LEU A 419 10.10 0.39 -9.49
N ASP A 420 10.48 1.39 -10.30
CA ASP A 420 11.04 1.15 -11.64
C ASP A 420 12.35 0.33 -11.55
N PHE A 421 13.22 0.66 -10.59
CA PHE A 421 14.45 -0.11 -10.34
C PHE A 421 14.15 -1.56 -9.95
N TYR A 422 13.17 -1.79 -9.07
CA TYR A 422 12.78 -3.12 -8.64
C TYR A 422 12.33 -4.00 -9.81
N TYR A 423 11.45 -3.50 -10.67
CA TYR A 423 10.99 -4.25 -11.84
C TYR A 423 12.08 -4.51 -12.88
N ASN A 424 13.18 -3.75 -12.82
CA ASN A 424 14.35 -3.94 -13.70
C ASN A 424 15.46 -4.79 -13.07
N LEU A 425 15.28 -5.28 -11.84
CA LEU A 425 16.25 -6.20 -11.24
C LEU A 425 16.17 -7.59 -11.86
N PRO A 426 17.33 -8.25 -12.12
CA PRO A 426 17.33 -9.66 -12.41
C PRO A 426 16.66 -10.46 -11.29
N LEU A 427 15.90 -11.49 -11.66
CA LEU A 427 15.16 -12.31 -10.70
C LEU A 427 16.06 -12.83 -9.55
N LYS A 428 17.31 -13.23 -9.87
CA LYS A 428 18.31 -13.66 -8.87
C LYS A 428 18.69 -12.59 -7.85
N HIS A 429 18.47 -11.29 -8.15
CA HIS A 429 18.75 -10.18 -7.25
C HIS A 429 17.50 -9.71 -6.49
N ARG A 430 16.31 -10.18 -6.87
CA ARG A 430 15.07 -9.96 -6.12
C ARG A 430 14.84 -11.02 -5.06
N PHE A 431 15.47 -12.18 -5.20
CA PHE A 431 15.30 -13.34 -4.33
C PHE A 431 16.46 -13.44 -3.34
N ASP A 432 16.17 -13.44 -2.04
CA ASP A 432 17.16 -13.51 -0.94
C ASP A 432 18.19 -12.35 -0.97
N ALA A 433 17.70 -11.15 -1.25
CA ALA A 433 18.53 -9.94 -1.29
C ALA A 433 18.81 -9.36 0.11
#